data_7aaef2391bff31de6f3200896fb9fa6a
#
_entry.id   7aaef2391bff31de6f3200896fb9fa6a
#
_cell.length_a   1.000
_cell.length_b   1.000
_cell.length_c   1.000
_cell.angle_alpha   90.00
_cell.angle_beta   90.00
_cell.angle_gamma   90.00
#
_symmetry.space_group_name_H-M   'P 1'
#
loop_
_entity.id
_entity.type
_entity.pdbx_description
1 polymer ?
#
loop_
_entity_poly.entity_id
_entity_poly.type
_entity_poly.pdbx_seq_one_letter_code
_entity_poly.pdbx_strand_id
1 'polypeptide(L)'
;MVEADGGRLKLEWDNLRGRSGDRVEDLLWWDGERLLGFLGIYGFGASPELAGMVAPDARRRGIGSALLDAAVPLCRARSDRPPLLVVPRPSIAGKRLALRRGGTLDHSEHHLVLSGEPTSGPHQPQVNLRPATAADAPRVVALLERGFGWSGPDDVGDRLERTALIELRGAVVGTLFLERDDDEAAGIFGFVVEPSMQGRGIGRAALRQACEQLRADGARRITLDVDVANDRALGLYTSIGFTPVTTEDYFALPLS
;
A
#
# COMPACT_ATOMS: atom_id res chain seq x y z
N MET A 1 -6.00 7.50 -19.01
CA MET A 1 -7.19 7.16 -18.18
C MET A 1 -7.06 7.66 -16.74
N VAL A 2 -5.96 7.45 -16.07
CA VAL A 2 -5.72 7.93 -14.67
C VAL A 2 -5.80 9.45 -14.57
N GLU A 3 -5.18 10.18 -15.49
CA GLU A 3 -5.18 11.65 -15.52
C GLU A 3 -6.57 12.29 -15.63
N ALA A 4 -7.53 11.58 -16.24
CA ALA A 4 -8.88 12.11 -16.44
C ALA A 4 -9.71 12.25 -15.15
N ASP A 5 -9.34 11.53 -14.09
CA ASP A 5 -10.02 11.57 -12.79
C ASP A 5 -9.19 12.28 -11.70
N GLY A 6 -7.99 12.76 -12.04
CA GLY A 6 -7.07 13.40 -11.10
C GLY A 6 -6.61 12.46 -9.96
N GLY A 7 -6.73 11.16 -10.18
CA GLY A 7 -6.41 10.14 -9.18
C GLY A 7 -5.25 9.23 -9.62
N ARG A 8 -4.66 8.52 -8.66
CA ARG A 8 -3.71 7.44 -8.86
C ARG A 8 -4.48 6.12 -9.02
N LEU A 9 -3.97 5.20 -9.79
CA LEU A 9 -4.35 3.79 -9.68
C LEU A 9 -3.38 3.15 -8.66
N LYS A 10 -3.90 2.57 -7.58
CA LYS A 10 -3.06 1.96 -6.53
C LYS A 10 -2.26 0.74 -7.03
N LEU A 11 -2.62 0.16 -8.16
CA LEU A 11 -1.90 -0.93 -8.79
C LEU A 11 -0.66 -0.39 -9.52
N GLU A 12 0.52 -0.70 -9.03
CA GLU A 12 1.80 -0.26 -9.56
C GLU A 12 2.39 -1.30 -10.53
N TRP A 13 3.37 -0.90 -11.35
CA TRP A 13 3.98 -1.77 -12.35
C TRP A 13 4.62 -3.02 -11.75
N ASP A 14 5.21 -2.94 -10.57
CA ASP A 14 5.82 -4.07 -9.91
C ASP A 14 4.80 -5.11 -9.46
N ASN A 15 3.60 -4.68 -9.07
CA ASN A 15 2.50 -5.61 -8.82
C ASN A 15 2.12 -6.38 -10.09
N LEU A 16 2.11 -5.71 -11.26
CA LEU A 16 1.82 -6.37 -12.54
C LEU A 16 2.96 -7.30 -12.99
N ARG A 17 4.21 -6.89 -12.82
CA ARG A 17 5.39 -7.71 -13.15
C ARG A 17 5.52 -8.94 -12.25
N GLY A 18 5.11 -8.82 -10.99
CA GLY A 18 5.14 -9.91 -10.01
C GLY A 18 4.03 -10.95 -10.17
N ARG A 19 3.17 -10.85 -11.21
CA ARG A 19 2.12 -11.84 -11.48
C ARG A 19 2.74 -13.19 -11.86
N SER A 20 2.42 -14.25 -11.11
CA SER A 20 2.92 -15.61 -11.40
C SER A 20 2.28 -16.25 -12.64
N GLY A 21 1.11 -15.74 -13.06
CA GLY A 21 0.30 -16.34 -14.11
C GLY A 21 -0.52 -17.56 -13.70
N ASP A 22 -0.36 -18.05 -12.46
CA ASP A 22 -1.08 -19.22 -11.96
C ASP A 22 -2.54 -18.91 -11.57
N ARG A 23 -2.90 -17.64 -11.49
CA ARG A 23 -4.22 -17.14 -11.10
C ARG A 23 -4.69 -16.04 -12.02
N VAL A 24 -6.00 -15.91 -12.15
CA VAL A 24 -6.59 -14.73 -12.82
C VAL A 24 -6.56 -13.56 -11.85
N GLU A 25 -5.67 -12.63 -12.09
CA GLU A 25 -5.49 -11.44 -11.24
C GLU A 25 -5.84 -10.15 -11.96
N ASP A 26 -5.95 -10.20 -13.29
CA ASP A 26 -6.26 -9.05 -14.13
C ASP A 26 -7.42 -9.36 -15.07
N LEU A 27 -8.41 -8.47 -15.10
CA LEU A 27 -9.58 -8.54 -15.95
C LEU A 27 -9.55 -7.38 -16.94
N LEU A 28 -9.71 -7.71 -18.22
CA LEU A 28 -9.59 -6.75 -19.31
C LEU A 28 -10.88 -6.74 -20.11
N TRP A 29 -11.35 -5.55 -20.48
CA TRP A 29 -12.48 -5.37 -21.40
C TRP A 29 -12.01 -4.77 -22.72
N TRP A 30 -12.12 -5.55 -23.78
CA TRP A 30 -11.72 -5.16 -25.12
C TRP A 30 -12.91 -4.86 -26.02
N ASP A 31 -12.75 -3.92 -26.93
CA ASP A 31 -13.66 -3.63 -28.06
C ASP A 31 -12.78 -3.62 -29.32
N GLY A 32 -12.79 -4.71 -30.06
CA GLY A 32 -11.78 -4.96 -31.09
C GLY A 32 -10.37 -4.95 -30.50
N GLU A 33 -9.50 -4.08 -30.99
CA GLU A 33 -8.11 -3.91 -30.51
C GLU A 33 -7.96 -2.85 -29.41
N ARG A 34 -9.07 -2.23 -28.99
CA ARG A 34 -9.05 -1.16 -27.99
C ARG A 34 -9.38 -1.67 -26.60
N LEU A 35 -8.46 -1.48 -25.65
CA LEU A 35 -8.72 -1.73 -24.23
C LEU A 35 -9.58 -0.61 -23.66
N LEU A 36 -10.81 -0.94 -23.27
CA LEU A 36 -11.80 -0.01 -22.70
C LEU A 36 -11.90 -0.08 -21.17
N GLY A 37 -11.53 -1.20 -20.57
CA GLY A 37 -11.62 -1.39 -19.13
C GLY A 37 -10.56 -2.34 -18.62
N PHE A 38 -10.10 -2.07 -17.41
CA PHE A 38 -9.14 -2.87 -16.66
C PHE A 38 -9.59 -2.95 -15.21
N LEU A 39 -9.39 -4.10 -14.57
CA LEU A 39 -9.55 -4.28 -13.14
C LEU A 39 -8.55 -5.32 -12.66
N GLY A 40 -7.65 -4.92 -11.77
CA GLY A 40 -6.68 -5.79 -11.10
C GLY A 40 -7.19 -6.24 -9.74
N ILE A 41 -6.90 -7.49 -9.38
CA ILE A 41 -7.10 -8.08 -8.07
C ILE A 41 -5.72 -8.19 -7.41
N TYR A 42 -5.57 -7.60 -6.24
CA TYR A 42 -4.33 -7.63 -5.47
C TYR A 42 -4.67 -7.60 -3.98
N GLY A 43 -3.70 -7.63 -3.12
CA GLY A 43 -3.93 -7.49 -1.70
C GLY A 43 -2.62 -7.58 -0.94
N PHE A 44 -2.44 -6.63 -0.06
CA PHE A 44 -1.32 -6.59 0.88
C PHE A 44 -1.79 -6.95 2.30
N GLY A 45 -3.08 -7.22 2.46
CA GLY A 45 -3.74 -7.51 3.72
C GLY A 45 -4.66 -8.73 3.66
N ALA A 46 -5.51 -8.87 4.66
CA ALA A 46 -6.41 -10.02 4.81
C ALA A 46 -7.59 -10.01 3.80
N SER A 47 -7.92 -8.85 3.22
CA SER A 47 -8.97 -8.70 2.21
C SER A 47 -8.35 -8.52 0.83
N PRO A 48 -8.87 -9.18 -0.22
CA PRO A 48 -8.50 -8.86 -1.59
C PRO A 48 -8.86 -7.40 -1.93
N GLU A 49 -7.96 -6.70 -2.61
CA GLU A 49 -8.18 -5.34 -3.07
C GLU A 49 -8.45 -5.33 -4.58
N LEU A 50 -9.33 -4.45 -5.01
CA LEU A 50 -9.72 -4.27 -6.41
C LEU A 50 -9.41 -2.85 -6.84
N ALA A 51 -8.57 -2.68 -7.86
CA ALA A 51 -8.34 -1.38 -8.48
C ALA A 51 -8.54 -1.48 -9.98
N GLY A 52 -9.25 -0.50 -10.55
CA GLY A 52 -9.56 -0.55 -11.97
C GLY A 52 -9.97 0.78 -12.56
N MET A 53 -10.08 0.78 -13.87
CA MET A 53 -10.48 1.95 -14.62
C MET A 53 -11.27 1.59 -15.86
N VAL A 54 -12.11 2.53 -16.31
CA VAL A 54 -12.82 2.45 -17.58
C VAL A 54 -12.52 3.72 -18.38
N ALA A 55 -12.21 3.55 -19.67
CA ALA A 55 -11.96 4.66 -20.56
C ALA A 55 -13.10 5.69 -20.47
N PRO A 56 -12.80 7.00 -20.36
CA PRO A 56 -13.81 8.04 -20.11
C PRO A 56 -15.00 8.00 -21.07
N ASP A 57 -14.73 7.82 -22.35
CA ASP A 57 -15.71 7.74 -23.43
C ASP A 57 -16.50 6.41 -23.47
N ALA A 58 -16.04 5.38 -22.76
CA ALA A 58 -16.69 4.08 -22.62
C ALA A 58 -17.47 3.93 -21.29
N ARG A 59 -17.43 4.94 -20.42
CA ARG A 59 -18.17 4.91 -19.15
C ARG A 59 -19.69 4.88 -19.37
N ARG A 60 -20.41 4.44 -18.34
CA ARG A 60 -21.89 4.32 -18.33
C ARG A 60 -22.45 3.25 -19.29
N ARG A 61 -21.59 2.39 -19.83
CA ARG A 61 -21.94 1.25 -20.72
C ARG A 61 -21.93 -0.10 -19.98
N GLY A 62 -21.89 -0.10 -18.65
CA GLY A 62 -21.90 -1.34 -17.84
C GLY A 62 -20.53 -1.99 -17.61
N ILE A 63 -19.47 -1.56 -18.30
CA ILE A 63 -18.14 -2.20 -18.28
C ILE A 63 -17.59 -2.37 -16.86
N GLY A 64 -17.59 -1.31 -16.04
CA GLY A 64 -17.11 -1.40 -14.66
C GLY A 64 -17.91 -2.36 -13.79
N SER A 65 -19.23 -2.45 -14.02
CA SER A 65 -20.08 -3.42 -13.32
C SER A 65 -19.74 -4.85 -13.73
N ALA A 66 -19.58 -5.11 -15.03
CA ALA A 66 -19.24 -6.43 -15.55
C ALA A 66 -17.85 -6.91 -15.06
N LEU A 67 -16.87 -6.00 -14.99
CA LEU A 67 -15.55 -6.32 -14.43
C LEU A 67 -15.64 -6.68 -12.93
N LEU A 68 -16.45 -5.96 -12.14
CA LEU A 68 -16.67 -6.30 -10.73
C LEU A 68 -17.45 -7.62 -10.59
N ASP A 69 -18.45 -7.89 -11.43
CA ASP A 69 -19.20 -9.15 -11.43
C ASP A 69 -18.30 -10.36 -11.70
N ALA A 70 -17.27 -10.19 -12.53
CA ALA A 70 -16.28 -11.23 -12.79
C ALA A 70 -15.22 -11.33 -11.68
N ALA A 71 -14.84 -10.22 -11.01
CA ALA A 71 -13.80 -10.19 -9.99
C ALA A 71 -14.27 -10.73 -8.64
N VAL A 72 -15.50 -10.41 -8.20
CA VAL A 72 -15.99 -10.81 -6.85
C VAL A 72 -15.94 -12.31 -6.62
N PRO A 73 -16.36 -13.19 -7.54
CA PRO A 73 -16.20 -14.64 -7.38
C PRO A 73 -14.75 -15.09 -7.25
N LEU A 74 -13.82 -14.45 -7.95
CA LEU A 74 -12.38 -14.74 -7.86
C LEU A 74 -11.81 -14.33 -6.49
N CYS A 75 -12.29 -13.23 -5.93
CA CYS A 75 -11.93 -12.81 -4.58
C CYS A 75 -12.44 -13.79 -3.52
N ARG A 76 -13.68 -14.27 -3.65
CA ARG A 76 -14.27 -15.28 -2.76
C ARG A 76 -13.47 -16.60 -2.73
N ALA A 77 -12.92 -17.01 -3.86
CA ALA A 77 -12.09 -18.19 -3.92
C ALA A 77 -10.75 -18.04 -3.18
N ARG A 78 -10.39 -16.81 -2.79
CA ARG A 78 -9.11 -16.47 -2.12
C ARG A 78 -9.28 -16.11 -0.66
N SER A 79 -10.41 -15.55 -0.27
CA SER A 79 -10.64 -15.04 1.08
C SER A 79 -12.13 -15.03 1.42
N ASP A 80 -12.45 -15.35 2.66
CA ASP A 80 -13.81 -15.22 3.22
C ASP A 80 -14.15 -13.75 3.58
N ARG A 81 -13.18 -12.85 3.46
CA ARG A 81 -13.38 -11.43 3.72
C ARG A 81 -13.92 -10.69 2.50
N PRO A 82 -14.76 -9.67 2.70
CA PRO A 82 -15.22 -8.82 1.61
C PRO A 82 -14.06 -8.21 0.83
N PRO A 83 -14.09 -8.23 -0.52
CA PRO A 83 -13.09 -7.52 -1.31
C PRO A 83 -13.28 -6.00 -1.15
N LEU A 84 -12.19 -5.27 -1.16
CA LEU A 84 -12.14 -3.83 -1.01
C LEU A 84 -11.96 -3.18 -2.39
N LEU A 85 -12.98 -2.45 -2.87
CA LEU A 85 -12.83 -1.63 -4.07
C LEU A 85 -12.13 -0.32 -3.70
N VAL A 86 -10.91 -0.14 -4.21
CA VAL A 86 -10.10 1.05 -3.99
C VAL A 86 -10.51 2.13 -4.98
N VAL A 87 -10.96 3.25 -4.45
CA VAL A 87 -11.52 4.36 -5.24
C VAL A 87 -10.78 5.65 -4.89
N PRO A 88 -10.08 6.28 -5.84
CA PRO A 88 -9.54 7.62 -5.62
C PRO A 88 -10.66 8.56 -5.15
N ARG A 89 -10.45 9.28 -4.04
CA ARG A 89 -11.47 10.15 -3.42
C ARG A 89 -12.12 11.15 -4.40
N PRO A 90 -11.39 11.74 -5.38
CA PRO A 90 -11.99 12.61 -6.38
C PRO A 90 -12.88 11.87 -7.39
N SER A 91 -12.80 10.54 -7.49
CA SER A 91 -13.52 9.76 -8.51
C SER A 91 -15.00 9.60 -8.16
N ILE A 92 -15.83 10.55 -8.60
CA ILE A 92 -17.29 10.47 -8.45
C ILE A 92 -17.88 9.20 -9.11
N ALA A 93 -17.30 8.80 -10.25
CA ALA A 93 -17.75 7.61 -10.98
C ALA A 93 -17.47 6.32 -10.22
N GLY A 94 -16.26 6.19 -9.65
CA GLY A 94 -15.86 5.06 -8.81
C GLY A 94 -16.72 4.95 -7.55
N LYS A 95 -16.91 6.06 -6.83
CA LYS A 95 -17.77 6.11 -5.64
C LYS A 95 -19.20 5.69 -5.94
N ARG A 96 -19.77 6.21 -7.03
CA ARG A 96 -21.14 5.82 -7.46
C ARG A 96 -21.22 4.34 -7.84
N LEU A 97 -20.17 3.77 -8.43
CA LEU A 97 -20.11 2.35 -8.76
C LEU A 97 -20.09 1.52 -7.47
N ALA A 98 -19.20 1.83 -6.53
CA ALA A 98 -19.10 1.16 -5.23
C ALA A 98 -20.44 1.12 -4.50
N LEU A 99 -21.08 2.30 -4.33
CA LEU A 99 -22.36 2.41 -3.63
C LEU A 99 -23.50 1.65 -4.33
N ARG A 100 -23.56 1.68 -5.68
CA ARG A 100 -24.59 0.90 -6.42
C ARG A 100 -24.38 -0.61 -6.32
N ARG A 101 -23.16 -1.05 -6.05
CA ARG A 101 -22.82 -2.46 -5.80
C ARG A 101 -23.00 -2.86 -4.33
N GLY A 102 -23.64 -2.02 -3.52
CA GLY A 102 -23.85 -2.26 -2.09
C GLY A 102 -22.59 -2.08 -1.23
N GLY A 103 -21.55 -1.46 -1.79
CA GLY A 103 -20.31 -1.19 -1.08
C GLY A 103 -20.49 -0.20 0.07
N THR A 104 -19.88 -0.47 1.20
CA THR A 104 -19.80 0.41 2.36
C THR A 104 -18.37 0.88 2.56
N LEU A 105 -18.18 2.15 2.91
CA LEU A 105 -16.84 2.66 3.22
C LEU A 105 -16.26 1.91 4.41
N ASP A 106 -15.13 1.26 4.22
CA ASP A 106 -14.39 0.54 5.25
C ASP A 106 -13.39 1.49 5.93
N HIS A 107 -12.42 1.97 5.18
CA HIS A 107 -11.42 2.95 5.61
C HIS A 107 -10.96 3.83 4.45
N SER A 108 -10.06 4.75 4.74
CA SER A 108 -9.42 5.58 3.71
C SER A 108 -7.95 5.73 4.02
N GLU A 109 -7.11 5.82 2.97
CA GLU A 109 -5.68 6.02 3.11
C GLU A 109 -5.21 7.27 2.37
N HIS A 110 -4.30 8.00 2.99
CA HIS A 110 -3.51 9.02 2.32
C HIS A 110 -2.28 8.38 1.69
N HIS A 111 -2.05 8.66 0.41
CA HIS A 111 -0.76 8.45 -0.24
C HIS A 111 0.12 9.68 -0.02
N LEU A 112 1.27 9.48 0.63
CA LEU A 112 2.22 10.53 0.95
C LEU A 112 3.49 10.39 0.13
N VAL A 113 4.07 11.54 -0.21
CA VAL A 113 5.32 11.62 -0.99
C VAL A 113 6.32 12.52 -0.29
N LEU A 114 7.55 12.06 -0.19
CA LEU A 114 8.73 12.84 0.15
C LEU A 114 9.53 13.08 -1.14
N SER A 115 9.52 14.32 -1.64
CA SER A 115 10.21 14.72 -2.88
C SER A 115 11.56 15.40 -2.63
N GLY A 116 11.80 15.89 -1.42
CA GLY A 116 13.05 16.54 -1.00
C GLY A 116 13.85 15.68 -0.02
N GLU A 117 14.86 16.30 0.57
CA GLU A 117 15.60 15.68 1.68
C GLU A 117 14.70 15.55 2.92
N PRO A 118 14.86 14.47 3.70
CA PRO A 118 14.13 14.34 4.95
C PRO A 118 14.52 15.48 5.90
N THR A 119 13.51 16.03 6.59
CA THR A 119 13.73 17.09 7.58
C THR A 119 14.77 16.67 8.61
N SER A 120 15.79 17.48 8.77
CA SER A 120 16.83 17.26 9.79
C SER A 120 16.25 17.29 11.20
N GLY A 121 16.92 16.62 12.13
CA GLY A 121 16.48 16.56 13.52
C GLY A 121 17.51 15.86 14.40
N PRO A 122 17.26 15.78 15.70
CA PRO A 122 18.25 15.21 16.62
C PRO A 122 18.60 13.79 16.22
N HIS A 123 19.89 13.55 16.08
CA HIS A 123 20.41 12.20 15.88
C HIS A 123 20.18 11.38 17.14
N GLN A 124 19.66 10.15 16.96
CA GLN A 124 19.50 9.18 18.05
C GLN A 124 20.47 8.01 17.81
N PRO A 125 21.71 8.08 18.29
CA PRO A 125 22.76 7.10 17.97
C PRO A 125 22.47 5.69 18.51
N GLN A 126 21.43 5.54 19.29
CA GLN A 126 20.98 4.26 19.84
C GLN A 126 19.98 3.52 18.95
N VAL A 127 19.43 4.21 17.91
CA VAL A 127 18.49 3.64 16.93
C VAL A 127 19.28 3.36 15.66
N ASN A 128 19.24 2.11 15.19
CA ASN A 128 19.89 1.69 13.96
C ASN A 128 18.93 0.89 13.11
N LEU A 129 19.13 0.92 11.79
CA LEU A 129 18.52 0.00 10.85
C LEU A 129 19.54 -1.06 10.45
N ARG A 130 19.10 -2.31 10.42
CA ARG A 130 19.89 -3.40 9.80
C ARG A 130 19.01 -4.24 8.87
N PRO A 131 19.57 -4.82 7.82
CA PRO A 131 18.86 -5.80 7.00
C PRO A 131 18.36 -6.98 7.84
N ALA A 132 17.19 -7.50 7.51
CA ALA A 132 16.68 -8.73 8.11
C ALA A 132 17.39 -9.95 7.49
N THR A 133 17.49 -11.02 8.26
CA THR A 133 17.97 -12.34 7.83
C THR A 133 16.86 -13.37 7.95
N ALA A 134 17.04 -14.55 7.40
CA ALA A 134 16.06 -15.63 7.52
C ALA A 134 15.71 -15.97 8.99
N ALA A 135 16.66 -15.82 9.90
CA ALA A 135 16.44 -16.05 11.32
C ALA A 135 15.51 -15.02 11.97
N ASP A 136 15.34 -13.85 11.35
CA ASP A 136 14.48 -12.78 11.85
C ASP A 136 13.00 -12.93 11.45
N ALA A 137 12.67 -13.82 10.49
CA ALA A 137 11.32 -13.95 9.96
C ALA A 137 10.23 -14.10 11.05
N PRO A 138 10.38 -14.96 12.08
CA PRO A 138 9.37 -15.05 13.14
C PRO A 138 9.20 -13.73 13.93
N ARG A 139 10.28 -12.96 14.08
CA ARG A 139 10.23 -11.68 14.78
C ARG A 139 9.53 -10.62 13.93
N VAL A 140 9.77 -10.59 12.62
CA VAL A 140 9.09 -9.70 11.67
C VAL A 140 7.59 -9.95 11.72
N VAL A 141 7.16 -11.22 11.59
CA VAL A 141 5.74 -11.61 11.67
C VAL A 141 5.13 -11.11 12.98
N ALA A 142 5.75 -11.41 14.12
CA ALA A 142 5.25 -11.00 15.42
C ALA A 142 5.16 -9.47 15.61
N LEU A 143 6.03 -8.68 14.95
CA LEU A 143 5.95 -7.22 14.97
C LEU A 143 4.79 -6.71 14.12
N LEU A 144 4.58 -7.29 12.94
CA LEU A 144 3.47 -6.95 12.05
C LEU A 144 2.11 -7.28 12.69
N GLU A 145 1.99 -8.45 13.30
CA GLU A 145 0.79 -8.86 14.05
C GLU A 145 0.44 -7.85 15.14
N ARG A 146 1.43 -7.44 15.93
CA ARG A 146 1.22 -6.46 17.01
C ARG A 146 0.93 -5.05 16.53
N GLY A 147 1.49 -4.67 15.38
CA GLY A 147 1.33 -3.34 14.82
C GLY A 147 0.05 -3.15 14.02
N PHE A 148 -0.34 -4.18 13.25
CA PHE A 148 -1.45 -4.10 12.30
C PHE A 148 -2.62 -5.03 12.67
N GLY A 149 -2.48 -5.91 13.65
CA GLY A 149 -3.52 -6.85 14.05
C GLY A 149 -3.75 -8.00 13.06
N TRP A 150 -2.82 -8.25 12.14
CA TRP A 150 -2.88 -9.34 11.16
C TRP A 150 -1.50 -9.98 10.96
N SER A 151 -1.47 -11.24 10.52
CA SER A 151 -0.25 -12.08 10.48
C SER A 151 0.80 -11.66 9.43
N GLY A 152 0.60 -10.52 8.76
CA GLY A 152 1.48 -10.11 7.67
C GLY A 152 1.20 -10.86 6.36
N PRO A 153 1.91 -10.52 5.29
CA PRO A 153 1.83 -11.28 4.05
C PRO A 153 2.34 -12.70 4.25
N ASP A 154 1.68 -13.68 3.62
CA ASP A 154 2.09 -15.10 3.63
C ASP A 154 3.52 -15.30 3.11
N ASP A 155 4.04 -14.29 2.40
CA ASP A 155 5.34 -14.25 1.72
C ASP A 155 6.41 -13.43 2.47
N VAL A 156 6.31 -13.27 3.80
CA VAL A 156 7.34 -12.55 4.58
C VAL A 156 8.75 -13.07 4.25
N GLY A 157 8.89 -14.38 3.98
CA GLY A 157 10.16 -14.96 3.56
C GLY A 157 10.74 -14.32 2.30
N ASP A 158 9.91 -14.10 1.30
CA ASP A 158 10.32 -13.52 0.01
C ASP A 158 10.62 -12.01 0.11
N ARG A 159 10.13 -11.36 1.18
CA ARG A 159 10.36 -9.93 1.45
C ARG A 159 11.52 -9.64 2.38
N LEU A 160 12.16 -10.66 2.96
CA LEU A 160 13.24 -10.46 3.93
C LEU A 160 14.40 -9.63 3.36
N GLU A 161 14.73 -9.80 2.08
CA GLU A 161 15.78 -9.02 1.43
C GLU A 161 15.47 -7.50 1.36
N ARG A 162 14.17 -7.17 1.42
CA ARG A 162 13.65 -5.79 1.41
C ARG A 162 13.24 -5.30 2.81
N THR A 163 13.50 -6.12 3.83
CA THR A 163 13.11 -5.85 5.22
C THR A 163 14.28 -5.26 5.99
N ALA A 164 14.05 -4.12 6.62
CA ALA A 164 14.94 -3.57 7.62
C ALA A 164 14.33 -3.74 9.03
N LEU A 165 15.16 -4.12 9.97
CA LEU A 165 14.82 -4.17 11.39
C LEU A 165 15.28 -2.90 12.08
N ILE A 166 14.43 -2.38 12.97
CA ILE A 166 14.72 -1.24 13.81
C ILE A 166 15.29 -1.77 15.12
N GLU A 167 16.53 -1.42 15.41
CA GLU A 167 17.17 -1.76 16.65
C GLU A 167 17.30 -0.54 17.57
N LEU A 168 17.03 -0.76 18.85
CA LEU A 168 17.37 0.18 19.92
C LEU A 168 18.38 -0.49 20.86
N ARG A 169 19.62 0.03 20.88
CA ARG A 169 20.70 -0.54 21.70
C ARG A 169 20.92 -2.04 21.45
N GLY A 170 20.81 -2.47 20.19
CA GLY A 170 20.97 -3.87 19.77
C GLY A 170 19.74 -4.77 19.98
N ALA A 171 18.66 -4.26 20.55
CA ALA A 171 17.39 -4.99 20.66
C ALA A 171 16.46 -4.63 19.49
N VAL A 172 15.89 -5.64 18.81
CA VAL A 172 14.91 -5.42 17.74
C VAL A 172 13.59 -4.94 18.33
N VAL A 173 13.17 -3.72 17.95
CA VAL A 173 11.99 -3.03 18.45
C VAL A 173 11.01 -2.62 17.35
N GLY A 174 11.30 -2.93 16.09
CA GLY A 174 10.42 -2.60 14.97
C GLY A 174 10.92 -3.15 13.66
N THR A 175 10.16 -2.92 12.60
CA THR A 175 10.47 -3.34 11.23
C THR A 175 9.86 -2.37 10.20
N LEU A 176 10.38 -2.40 8.98
CA LEU A 176 9.83 -1.75 7.80
C LEU A 176 10.31 -2.46 6.53
N PHE A 177 9.50 -2.42 5.47
CA PHE A 177 9.89 -2.89 4.15
C PHE A 177 10.29 -1.70 3.30
N LEU A 178 11.39 -1.85 2.55
CA LEU A 178 11.92 -0.85 1.63
C LEU A 178 11.86 -1.43 0.22
N GLU A 179 10.96 -0.93 -0.61
CA GLU A 179 10.84 -1.34 -2.00
C GLU A 179 11.41 -0.24 -2.90
N ARG A 180 12.11 -0.63 -3.95
CA ARG A 180 12.64 0.28 -4.96
C ARG A 180 11.98 -0.01 -6.29
N ASP A 181 11.55 1.03 -6.96
CA ASP A 181 11.06 1.00 -8.34
C ASP A 181 12.19 1.44 -9.28
N ASP A 182 12.14 0.97 -10.55
CA ASP A 182 13.13 1.30 -11.59
C ASP A 182 13.16 2.81 -11.94
N ASP A 183 12.09 3.56 -11.59
CA ASP A 183 11.91 4.99 -11.92
C ASP A 183 12.45 5.96 -10.83
N GLU A 184 13.52 5.62 -10.15
CA GLU A 184 14.08 6.45 -9.08
C GLU A 184 13.08 6.72 -7.93
N ALA A 185 12.06 5.87 -7.82
CA ALA A 185 11.09 5.89 -6.74
C ALA A 185 11.36 4.76 -5.74
N ALA A 186 10.94 4.98 -4.50
CA ALA A 186 10.98 3.96 -3.46
C ALA A 186 9.71 4.03 -2.59
N GLY A 187 9.28 2.88 -2.08
CA GLY A 187 8.16 2.76 -1.15
C GLY A 187 8.61 2.30 0.23
N ILE A 188 7.96 2.79 1.27
CA ILE A 188 8.11 2.31 2.64
C ILE A 188 6.80 1.68 3.07
N PHE A 189 6.83 0.40 3.42
CA PHE A 189 5.66 -0.39 3.80
C PHE A 189 5.90 -1.10 5.13
N GLY A 190 4.82 -1.58 5.77
CA GLY A 190 4.92 -2.39 6.98
C GLY A 190 5.71 -1.73 8.12
N PHE A 191 5.72 -0.40 8.18
CA PHE A 191 6.46 0.35 9.17
C PHE A 191 5.80 0.26 10.54
N VAL A 192 6.41 -0.49 11.44
CA VAL A 192 5.93 -0.69 12.80
C VAL A 192 7.04 -0.56 13.82
N VAL A 193 6.74 0.11 14.92
CA VAL A 193 7.53 0.09 16.16
C VAL A 193 6.68 -0.58 17.24
N GLU A 194 7.28 -1.50 18.01
CA GLU A 194 6.66 -2.19 19.14
C GLU A 194 5.78 -1.21 19.94
N PRO A 195 4.48 -1.48 20.14
CA PRO A 195 3.56 -0.54 20.80
C PRO A 195 4.06 0.00 22.14
N SER A 196 4.69 -0.85 22.97
CA SER A 196 5.27 -0.47 24.26
C SER A 196 6.48 0.48 24.15
N MET A 197 7.06 0.60 22.96
CA MET A 197 8.27 1.42 22.69
C MET A 197 7.94 2.70 21.91
N GLN A 198 6.70 2.90 21.53
CA GLN A 198 6.25 4.08 20.82
C GLN A 198 6.29 5.34 21.71
N GLY A 199 6.27 6.53 21.07
CA GLY A 199 6.31 7.82 21.81
C GLY A 199 7.71 8.26 22.28
N ARG A 200 8.75 7.47 21.99
CA ARG A 200 10.14 7.71 22.42
C ARG A 200 11.04 8.26 21.31
N GLY A 201 10.46 8.68 20.17
CA GLY A 201 11.22 9.19 19.02
C GLY A 201 11.86 8.12 18.13
N ILE A 202 11.75 6.83 18.48
CA ILE A 202 12.37 5.69 17.76
C ILE A 202 11.88 5.67 16.30
N GLY A 203 10.56 5.73 16.08
CA GLY A 203 9.99 5.72 14.74
C GLY A 203 10.48 6.88 13.88
N ARG A 204 10.61 8.08 14.45
CA ARG A 204 11.13 9.25 13.72
C ARG A 204 12.60 9.08 13.33
N ALA A 205 13.42 8.54 14.23
CA ALA A 205 14.84 8.27 13.94
C ALA A 205 14.98 7.19 12.86
N ALA A 206 14.24 6.08 12.98
CA ALA A 206 14.27 4.99 12.02
C ALA A 206 13.79 5.43 10.62
N LEU A 207 12.64 6.14 10.56
CA LEU A 207 12.09 6.62 9.28
C LEU A 207 13.06 7.60 8.59
N ARG A 208 13.70 8.49 9.34
CA ARG A 208 14.71 9.39 8.77
C ARG A 208 15.88 8.61 8.18
N GLN A 209 16.45 7.66 8.93
CA GLN A 209 17.53 6.82 8.42
C GLN A 209 17.12 6.05 7.17
N ALA A 210 15.91 5.51 7.14
CA ALA A 210 15.38 4.82 5.96
C ALA A 210 15.31 5.76 4.74
N CYS A 211 14.80 6.98 4.92
CA CYS A 211 14.74 7.97 3.86
C CYS A 211 16.14 8.40 3.40
N GLU A 212 17.08 8.65 4.32
CA GLU A 212 18.47 8.99 4.01
C GLU A 212 19.16 7.88 3.22
N GLN A 213 18.95 6.61 3.61
CA GLN A 213 19.48 5.45 2.89
C GLN A 213 18.88 5.35 1.48
N LEU A 214 17.55 5.43 1.34
CA LEU A 214 16.90 5.38 0.03
C LEU A 214 17.37 6.52 -0.89
N ARG A 215 17.62 7.71 -0.34
CA ARG A 215 18.20 8.84 -1.09
C ARG A 215 19.64 8.56 -1.53
N ALA A 216 20.48 8.06 -0.62
CA ALA A 216 21.84 7.67 -0.94
C ALA A 216 21.90 6.60 -2.04
N ASP A 217 20.91 5.72 -2.05
CA ASP A 217 20.73 4.69 -3.08
C ASP A 217 20.10 5.20 -4.38
N GLY A 218 19.80 6.51 -4.50
CA GLY A 218 19.37 7.17 -5.73
C GLY A 218 17.87 7.42 -5.84
N ALA A 219 17.04 7.09 -4.84
CA ALA A 219 15.62 7.39 -4.89
C ALA A 219 15.37 8.90 -4.86
N ARG A 220 14.69 9.43 -5.86
CA ARG A 220 14.27 10.85 -5.92
C ARG A 220 12.89 11.09 -5.32
N ARG A 221 12.09 10.06 -5.20
CA ARG A 221 10.76 10.10 -4.63
C ARG A 221 10.58 8.91 -3.68
N ILE A 222 10.17 9.18 -2.45
CA ILE A 222 9.87 8.14 -1.47
C ILE A 222 8.39 8.24 -1.13
N THR A 223 7.69 7.11 -1.14
CA THR A 223 6.23 7.04 -0.94
C THR A 223 5.88 6.16 0.24
N LEU A 224 4.75 6.42 0.84
CA LEU A 224 4.08 5.54 1.80
C LEU A 224 2.58 5.84 1.85
N ASP A 225 1.81 4.87 2.32
CA ASP A 225 0.38 5.03 2.55
C ASP A 225 0.09 5.00 4.06
N VAL A 226 -0.95 5.74 4.49
CA VAL A 226 -1.36 5.80 5.89
C VAL A 226 -2.88 5.95 6.01
N ASP A 227 -3.48 5.20 6.92
CA ASP A 227 -4.89 5.35 7.26
C ASP A 227 -5.17 6.80 7.70
N VAL A 228 -6.22 7.39 7.13
CA VAL A 228 -6.66 8.77 7.42
C VAL A 228 -6.98 8.96 8.91
N ALA A 229 -7.44 7.92 9.61
CA ALA A 229 -7.71 7.96 11.05
C ALA A 229 -6.46 7.85 11.93
N ASN A 230 -5.27 7.58 11.32
CA ASN A 230 -4.03 7.44 12.06
C ASN A 230 -3.27 8.79 12.15
N ASP A 231 -3.85 9.76 12.86
CA ASP A 231 -3.26 11.10 13.07
C ASP A 231 -1.82 11.04 13.60
N ARG A 232 -1.54 10.03 14.44
CA ARG A 232 -0.20 9.87 15.03
C ARG A 232 0.85 9.52 13.99
N ALA A 233 0.56 8.58 13.11
CA ALA A 233 1.46 8.20 12.02
C ALA A 233 1.57 9.34 11.00
N LEU A 234 0.44 9.97 10.63
CA LEU A 234 0.43 11.12 9.74
C LEU A 234 1.31 12.26 10.30
N GLY A 235 1.19 12.58 11.60
CA GLY A 235 2.05 13.56 12.26
C GLY A 235 3.53 13.19 12.28
N LEU A 236 3.85 11.89 12.38
CA LEU A 236 5.22 11.41 12.24
C LEU A 236 5.74 11.64 10.83
N TYR A 237 5.00 11.21 9.79
CA TYR A 237 5.41 11.31 8.40
C TYR A 237 5.57 12.75 7.93
N THR A 238 4.61 13.61 8.25
CA THR A 238 4.69 15.05 7.92
C THR A 238 5.85 15.74 8.61
N SER A 239 6.23 15.30 9.81
CA SER A 239 7.41 15.84 10.53
C SER A 239 8.76 15.50 9.88
N ILE A 240 8.80 14.51 8.98
CA ILE A 240 9.97 14.15 8.18
C ILE A 240 9.96 14.88 6.83
N GLY A 241 8.82 15.46 6.43
CA GLY A 241 8.67 16.18 5.18
C GLY A 241 7.77 15.50 4.15
N PHE A 242 7.13 14.39 4.50
CA PHE A 242 6.13 13.78 3.64
C PHE A 242 4.90 14.68 3.52
N THR A 243 4.33 14.73 2.32
CA THR A 243 3.10 15.48 2.04
C THR A 243 2.04 14.58 1.43
N PRO A 244 0.78 14.62 1.89
CA PRO A 244 -0.32 13.90 1.25
C PRO A 244 -0.55 14.45 -0.17
N VAL A 245 -0.63 13.55 -1.16
CA VAL A 245 -0.86 13.92 -2.57
C VAL A 245 -2.18 13.39 -3.11
N THR A 246 -2.60 12.21 -2.67
CA THR A 246 -3.92 11.64 -2.98
C THR A 246 -4.52 10.96 -1.75
N THR A 247 -5.82 10.66 -1.85
CA THR A 247 -6.52 9.86 -0.85
C THR A 247 -7.36 8.83 -1.59
N GLU A 248 -7.25 7.58 -1.18
CA GLU A 248 -8.08 6.48 -1.66
C GLU A 248 -9.11 6.09 -0.58
N ASP A 249 -10.35 5.90 -1.01
CA ASP A 249 -11.44 5.38 -0.20
C ASP A 249 -11.63 3.89 -0.53
N TYR A 250 -11.64 3.04 0.49
CA TYR A 250 -11.79 1.59 0.38
C TYR A 250 -13.23 1.19 0.68
N PHE A 251 -13.91 0.64 -0.32
CA PHE A 251 -15.29 0.20 -0.17
C PHE A 251 -15.35 -1.32 -0.08
N ALA A 252 -15.79 -1.83 1.08
CA ALA A 252 -16.08 -3.25 1.25
C ALA A 252 -17.29 -3.62 0.41
N LEU A 253 -17.11 -4.51 -0.58
CA LEU A 253 -18.19 -4.99 -1.43
C LEU A 253 -18.82 -6.25 -0.83
N PRO A 254 -20.17 -6.41 -0.91
CA PRO A 254 -20.80 -7.63 -0.43
C PRO A 254 -20.31 -8.84 -1.22
N LEU A 255 -20.24 -9.96 -0.55
CA LEU A 255 -19.92 -11.26 -1.14
C LEU A 255 -21.14 -11.96 -1.79
N SER A 256 -22.30 -11.38 -1.72
CA SER A 256 -23.57 -11.90 -2.27
C SER A 256 -23.81 -11.45 -3.71
#